data_b9d3996f021f00383e3a4ce2f02edff1
#
_entry.id   b9d3996f021f00383e3a4ce2f02edff1
#
_cell.length_a   1.000
_cell.length_b   1.000
_cell.length_c   1.000
_cell.angle_alpha   90.00
_cell.angle_beta   90.00
_cell.angle_gamma   90.00
#
_symmetry.space_group_name_H-M   'P 1'
#
loop_
_entity.id
_entity.type
_entity.pdbx_description
1 polymer ?
#
loop_
_entity_poly.entity_id
_entity_poly.type
_entity_poly.pdbx_seq_one_letter_code
_entity_poly.pdbx_strand_id
1 'polypeptide(L)'
;MATQGVNVSDFYQSGHRALQQEFDSTALADRLEEIIVQPALDADAQAFVQAQDHFFLTSVDQDGFPTLSYKGGNAGLVQVVDPATLRFPCFDGNGMWLSMGNIEDTSKVGLLFINMVEPHRIRVQGTAQLVRDPQVLKQWKDVALAVEVSITRTWINCPRYIHPMAKLGQSKHVPRDGHQTEPAQWKSLEIIADVVPPQPHELGKT
;
A
#
# COMPACT_ATOMS: atom_id res chain seq x y z
N MET A 1 3.16 3.69 -30.55
CA MET A 1 1.81 3.72 -29.96
C MET A 1 1.83 4.86 -28.96
N ALA A 2 1.01 5.86 -29.15
CA ALA A 2 0.98 7.05 -28.29
C ALA A 2 0.45 6.66 -26.92
N THR A 3 1.22 6.87 -25.87
CA THR A 3 0.75 6.86 -24.48
C THR A 3 -0.35 7.93 -24.37
N GLN A 4 -1.60 7.49 -24.15
CA GLN A 4 -2.65 8.42 -23.79
C GLN A 4 -2.20 9.08 -22.48
N GLY A 5 -1.84 10.35 -22.56
CA GLY A 5 -1.54 11.17 -21.41
C GLY A 5 -2.75 11.15 -20.49
N VAL A 6 -2.57 10.68 -19.25
CA VAL A 6 -3.55 10.85 -18.18
C VAL A 6 -3.79 12.36 -18.08
N ASN A 7 -5.03 12.76 -18.29
CA ASN A 7 -5.39 14.17 -18.22
C ASN A 7 -5.30 14.58 -16.74
N VAL A 8 -4.24 15.26 -16.35
CA VAL A 8 -3.94 15.68 -14.98
C VAL A 8 -5.03 16.59 -14.41
N SER A 9 -5.91 17.14 -15.28
CA SER A 9 -7.01 18.04 -14.93
C SER A 9 -8.06 17.50 -13.96
N ASP A 10 -8.05 16.17 -13.63
CA ASP A 10 -9.01 15.53 -12.74
C ASP A 10 -8.47 15.28 -11.31
N PHE A 11 -7.33 15.84 -10.95
CA PHE A 11 -6.77 15.69 -9.60
C PHE A 11 -7.63 16.41 -8.55
N TYR A 12 -8.01 17.65 -8.83
CA TYR A 12 -8.88 18.41 -7.96
C TYR A 12 -10.36 18.36 -8.42
N GLN A 13 -11.22 17.90 -7.55
CA GLN A 13 -12.66 17.84 -7.75
C GLN A 13 -13.35 19.10 -7.20
N SER A 14 -14.66 19.22 -7.39
CA SER A 14 -15.45 20.41 -7.02
C SER A 14 -15.27 20.87 -5.57
N GLY A 15 -15.27 19.94 -4.62
CA GLY A 15 -15.05 20.28 -3.20
C GLY A 15 -13.64 20.82 -2.93
N HIS A 16 -12.62 20.28 -3.59
CA HIS A 16 -11.25 20.82 -3.48
C HIS A 16 -11.18 22.23 -4.05
N ARG A 17 -11.79 22.47 -5.23
CA ARG A 17 -11.79 23.78 -5.89
C ARG A 17 -12.55 24.84 -5.08
N ALA A 18 -13.66 24.47 -4.44
CA ALA A 18 -14.40 25.38 -3.56
C ALA A 18 -13.54 25.87 -2.38
N LEU A 19 -12.83 24.96 -1.71
CA LEU A 19 -11.94 25.33 -0.61
C LEU A 19 -10.72 26.14 -1.09
N GLN A 20 -10.16 25.81 -2.25
CA GLN A 20 -9.04 26.57 -2.83
C GLN A 20 -9.46 28.02 -3.16
N GLN A 21 -10.69 28.24 -3.61
CA GLN A 21 -11.25 29.57 -3.84
C GLN A 21 -11.50 30.32 -2.52
N GLU A 22 -12.11 29.64 -1.52
CA GLU A 22 -12.38 30.22 -0.21
C GLU A 22 -11.09 30.72 0.49
N PHE A 23 -9.99 29.98 0.35
CA PHE A 23 -8.71 30.29 1.00
C PHE A 23 -7.68 30.93 0.06
N ASP A 24 -8.10 31.44 -1.11
CA ASP A 24 -7.24 32.10 -2.12
C ASP A 24 -5.97 31.30 -2.48
N SER A 25 -6.11 30.00 -2.59
CA SER A 25 -4.98 29.08 -2.84
C SER A 25 -5.03 28.38 -4.21
N THR A 26 -5.95 28.76 -5.10
CA THR A 26 -6.14 28.11 -6.40
C THR A 26 -4.87 28.14 -7.25
N ALA A 27 -4.22 29.29 -7.40
CA ALA A 27 -3.00 29.41 -8.19
C ALA A 27 -1.83 28.61 -7.63
N LEU A 28 -1.72 28.50 -6.29
CA LEU A 28 -0.73 27.64 -5.63
C LEU A 28 -1.05 26.17 -5.90
N ALA A 29 -2.31 25.78 -5.76
CA ALA A 29 -2.75 24.40 -6.00
C ALA A 29 -2.45 23.94 -7.43
N ASP A 30 -2.79 24.79 -8.42
CA ASP A 30 -2.52 24.49 -9.84
C ASP A 30 -1.02 24.31 -10.09
N ARG A 31 -0.19 25.18 -9.53
CA ARG A 31 1.27 25.06 -9.65
C ARG A 31 1.81 23.81 -8.97
N LEU A 32 1.28 23.44 -7.81
CA LEU A 32 1.68 22.22 -7.11
C LEU A 32 1.22 20.98 -7.87
N GLU A 33 0.02 20.96 -8.44
CA GLU A 33 -0.42 19.86 -9.31
C GLU A 33 0.56 19.64 -10.46
N GLU A 34 0.94 20.71 -11.15
CA GLU A 34 1.86 20.68 -12.29
C GLU A 34 3.25 20.11 -11.93
N ILE A 35 3.81 20.48 -10.77
CA ILE A 35 5.22 20.17 -10.43
C ILE A 35 5.39 18.89 -9.59
N ILE A 36 4.39 18.47 -8.80
CA ILE A 36 4.56 17.35 -7.87
C ILE A 36 3.68 16.14 -8.14
N VAL A 37 2.58 16.29 -8.91
CA VAL A 37 1.72 15.15 -9.25
C VAL A 37 2.23 14.49 -10.52
N GLN A 38 2.58 13.21 -10.41
CA GLN A 38 3.19 12.45 -11.49
C GLN A 38 2.35 11.18 -11.78
N PRO A 39 2.32 10.70 -13.03
CA PRO A 39 1.62 9.46 -13.40
C PRO A 39 2.39 8.19 -13.01
N ALA A 40 3.66 8.32 -12.61
CA ALA A 40 4.55 7.22 -12.27
C ALA A 40 5.63 7.68 -11.29
N LEU A 41 6.33 6.74 -10.66
CA LEU A 41 7.45 7.01 -9.76
C LEU A 41 8.71 7.34 -10.56
N ASP A 42 9.37 8.47 -10.26
CA ASP A 42 10.72 8.71 -10.71
C ASP A 42 11.75 7.83 -9.98
N ALA A 43 13.02 7.92 -10.32
CA ALA A 43 14.06 7.06 -9.76
C ALA A 43 14.21 7.21 -8.23
N ASP A 44 14.10 8.43 -7.71
CA ASP A 44 14.22 8.71 -6.27
C ASP A 44 13.01 8.17 -5.51
N ALA A 45 11.80 8.34 -6.06
CA ALA A 45 10.57 7.79 -5.48
C ALA A 45 10.56 6.26 -5.49
N GLN A 46 11.06 5.62 -6.56
CA GLN A 46 11.23 4.17 -6.62
C GLN A 46 12.19 3.66 -5.53
N ALA A 47 13.36 4.30 -5.38
CA ALA A 47 14.33 3.96 -4.34
C ALA A 47 13.73 4.15 -2.94
N PHE A 48 13.00 5.23 -2.71
CA PHE A 48 12.32 5.49 -1.45
C PHE A 48 11.28 4.42 -1.13
N VAL A 49 10.42 4.04 -2.07
CA VAL A 49 9.39 3.00 -1.88
C VAL A 49 10.04 1.65 -1.57
N GLN A 50 11.08 1.26 -2.30
CA GLN A 50 11.79 0.00 -2.10
C GLN A 50 12.53 -0.08 -0.75
N ALA A 51 12.96 1.05 -0.20
CA ALA A 51 13.62 1.10 1.10
C ALA A 51 12.67 0.93 2.28
N GLN A 52 11.34 1.09 2.08
CA GLN A 52 10.39 1.00 3.17
C GLN A 52 10.17 -0.47 3.59
N ASP A 53 9.99 -0.66 4.88
CA ASP A 53 9.60 -1.94 5.49
C ASP A 53 8.13 -1.97 5.93
N HIS A 54 7.43 -0.87 5.73
CA HIS A 54 6.00 -0.74 5.99
C HIS A 54 5.38 0.37 5.13
N PHE A 55 4.07 0.30 4.99
CA PHE A 55 3.24 1.34 4.41
C PHE A 55 1.80 1.22 4.91
N PHE A 56 1.00 2.24 4.66
CA PHE A 56 -0.44 2.20 4.91
C PHE A 56 -1.19 2.01 3.60
N LEU A 57 -2.09 1.03 3.60
CA LEU A 57 -2.97 0.71 2.47
C LEU A 57 -4.39 1.15 2.80
N THR A 58 -4.96 1.98 1.95
CA THR A 58 -6.40 2.26 1.91
C THR A 58 -7.01 1.48 0.76
N SER A 59 -8.10 0.77 1.02
CA SER A 59 -9.00 0.19 0.03
C SER A 59 -10.42 0.69 0.27
N VAL A 60 -11.28 0.63 -0.73
CA VAL A 60 -12.65 1.18 -0.68
C VAL A 60 -13.62 0.05 -0.94
N ASP A 61 -14.65 -0.09 -0.11
CA ASP A 61 -15.70 -1.08 -0.31
C ASP A 61 -16.73 -0.62 -1.38
N GLN A 62 -17.73 -1.48 -1.66
CA GLN A 62 -18.78 -1.19 -2.65
C GLN A 62 -19.67 0.00 -2.27
N ASP A 63 -19.81 0.29 -0.98
CA ASP A 63 -20.57 1.43 -0.46
C ASP A 63 -19.77 2.73 -0.43
N GLY A 64 -18.48 2.68 -0.79
CA GLY A 64 -17.58 3.82 -0.83
C GLY A 64 -16.85 4.11 0.48
N PHE A 65 -16.98 3.27 1.51
CA PHE A 65 -16.25 3.47 2.76
C PHE A 65 -14.79 3.02 2.62
N PRO A 66 -13.85 3.88 3.07
CA PRO A 66 -12.43 3.53 3.06
C PRO A 66 -12.07 2.65 4.26
N THR A 67 -11.28 1.61 4.02
CA THR A 67 -10.62 0.81 5.05
C THR A 67 -9.13 1.09 5.01
N LEU A 68 -8.54 1.45 6.15
CA LEU A 68 -7.12 1.71 6.29
C LEU A 68 -6.45 0.57 7.05
N SER A 69 -5.33 0.06 6.53
CA SER A 69 -4.54 -0.98 7.19
C SER A 69 -3.04 -0.70 7.11
N TYR A 70 -2.33 -1.02 8.19
CA TYR A 70 -0.87 -1.08 8.22
C TYR A 70 -0.39 -2.36 7.53
N LYS A 71 0.59 -2.25 6.66
CA LYS A 71 1.27 -3.36 6.00
C LYS A 71 2.75 -3.28 6.36
N GLY A 72 3.25 -4.26 7.09
CA GLY A 72 4.64 -4.32 7.53
C GLY A 72 5.34 -5.57 7.02
N GLY A 73 6.65 -5.47 6.85
CA GLY A 73 7.48 -6.56 6.36
C GLY A 73 8.97 -6.28 6.54
N ASN A 74 9.77 -6.79 5.63
CA ASN A 74 11.18 -6.44 5.50
C ASN A 74 11.34 -5.21 4.59
N ALA A 75 12.48 -4.55 4.63
CA ALA A 75 12.84 -3.60 3.57
C ALA A 75 12.74 -4.31 2.20
N GLY A 76 12.20 -3.63 1.21
CA GLY A 76 11.81 -4.26 -0.06
C GLY A 76 10.47 -5.02 0.00
N LEU A 77 9.65 -4.78 1.04
CA LEU A 77 8.28 -5.29 1.13
C LEU A 77 7.49 -5.02 -0.15
N VAL A 78 7.63 -3.82 -0.67
CA VAL A 78 7.00 -3.41 -1.93
C VAL A 78 8.04 -3.43 -3.04
N GLN A 79 7.75 -4.20 -4.07
CA GLN A 79 8.53 -4.26 -5.28
C GLN A 79 8.05 -3.20 -6.28
N VAL A 80 8.97 -2.47 -6.85
CA VAL A 80 8.71 -1.64 -8.03
C VAL A 80 8.97 -2.52 -9.26
N VAL A 81 7.89 -2.98 -9.88
CA VAL A 81 7.96 -3.84 -11.09
C VAL A 81 8.40 -3.01 -12.29
N ASP A 82 7.82 -1.83 -12.41
CA ASP A 82 8.18 -0.75 -13.32
C ASP A 82 7.74 0.60 -12.70
N PRO A 83 8.06 1.76 -13.29
CA PRO A 83 7.70 3.06 -12.72
C PRO A 83 6.22 3.28 -12.42
N ALA A 84 5.32 2.56 -13.08
CA ALA A 84 3.88 2.66 -12.92
C ALA A 84 3.23 1.45 -12.22
N THR A 85 4.03 0.45 -11.82
CA THR A 85 3.51 -0.81 -11.25
C THR A 85 4.24 -1.19 -9.96
N LEU A 86 3.46 -1.33 -8.88
CA LEU A 86 3.95 -1.82 -7.59
C LEU A 86 3.38 -3.21 -7.30
N ARG A 87 4.12 -4.00 -6.51
CA ARG A 87 3.64 -5.31 -6.04
C ARG A 87 4.05 -5.54 -4.60
N PHE A 88 3.15 -6.10 -3.78
CA PHE A 88 3.42 -6.41 -2.38
C PHE A 88 2.70 -7.69 -1.92
N PRO A 89 3.24 -8.40 -0.91
CA PRO A 89 2.64 -9.63 -0.41
C PRO A 89 1.44 -9.35 0.48
N CYS A 90 0.51 -10.31 0.54
CA CYS A 90 -0.50 -10.39 1.57
C CYS A 90 -0.09 -11.48 2.56
N PHE A 91 0.47 -11.08 3.70
CA PHE A 91 0.80 -12.01 4.78
C PHE A 91 -0.45 -12.50 5.51
N ASP A 92 -0.32 -13.60 6.24
CA ASP A 92 -1.37 -14.14 7.10
C ASP A 92 -1.88 -13.06 8.07
N GLY A 93 -3.18 -12.91 8.14
CA GLY A 93 -3.88 -11.89 8.94
C GLY A 93 -4.93 -12.50 9.86
N ASN A 94 -6.00 -11.75 10.06
CA ASN A 94 -7.11 -12.10 10.96
C ASN A 94 -8.24 -12.91 10.29
N GLY A 95 -8.10 -13.30 9.03
CA GLY A 95 -9.12 -14.05 8.30
C GLY A 95 -10.30 -13.22 7.77
N MET A 96 -10.40 -11.93 8.12
CA MET A 96 -11.50 -11.07 7.65
C MET A 96 -11.38 -10.66 6.18
N TRP A 97 -10.18 -10.65 5.63
CA TRP A 97 -9.89 -10.35 4.21
C TRP A 97 -10.40 -8.98 3.71
N LEU A 98 -10.71 -8.03 4.61
CA LEU A 98 -11.35 -6.75 4.25
C LEU A 98 -10.62 -6.02 3.11
N SER A 99 -9.30 -5.79 3.23
CA SER A 99 -8.57 -5.08 2.17
C SER A 99 -8.55 -5.84 0.86
N MET A 100 -8.46 -7.17 0.91
CA MET A 100 -8.39 -8.00 -0.30
C MET A 100 -9.76 -8.12 -0.97
N GLY A 101 -10.83 -8.26 -0.19
CA GLY A 101 -12.20 -8.24 -0.69
C GLY A 101 -12.53 -6.90 -1.37
N ASN A 102 -12.20 -5.78 -0.73
CA ASN A 102 -12.38 -4.45 -1.33
C ASN A 102 -11.62 -4.31 -2.66
N ILE A 103 -10.41 -4.88 -2.77
CA ILE A 103 -9.63 -4.84 -4.01
C ILE A 103 -10.31 -5.68 -5.11
N GLU A 104 -10.82 -6.86 -4.78
CA GLU A 104 -11.58 -7.66 -5.76
C GLU A 104 -12.84 -6.94 -6.26
N ASP A 105 -13.53 -6.21 -5.37
CA ASP A 105 -14.79 -5.55 -5.66
C ASP A 105 -14.64 -4.23 -6.41
N THR A 106 -13.74 -3.36 -5.96
CA THR A 106 -13.67 -1.96 -6.44
C THR A 106 -12.35 -1.61 -7.12
N SER A 107 -11.31 -2.40 -6.91
CA SER A 107 -9.93 -2.17 -7.36
C SER A 107 -9.28 -0.88 -6.84
N LYS A 108 -10.01 0.00 -6.16
CA LYS A 108 -9.51 1.34 -5.78
C LYS A 108 -8.62 1.27 -4.54
N VAL A 109 -7.40 1.79 -4.67
CA VAL A 109 -6.44 1.81 -3.56
C VAL A 109 -5.72 3.15 -3.44
N GLY A 110 -5.33 3.45 -2.19
CA GLY A 110 -4.39 4.50 -1.86
C GLY A 110 -3.28 3.94 -0.98
N LEU A 111 -2.03 4.29 -1.27
CA LEU A 111 -0.87 3.89 -0.47
C LEU A 111 -0.18 5.14 0.07
N LEU A 112 0.21 5.07 1.34
CA LEU A 112 1.08 6.06 1.98
C LEU A 112 2.37 5.37 2.41
N PHE A 113 3.45 5.72 1.74
CA PHE A 113 4.81 5.41 2.16
C PHE A 113 5.31 6.55 3.03
N ILE A 114 5.83 6.23 4.22
CA ILE A 114 6.26 7.23 5.18
C ILE A 114 7.51 6.75 5.92
N ASN A 115 8.56 7.56 5.90
CA ASN A 115 9.72 7.41 6.77
C ASN A 115 9.58 8.39 7.94
N MET A 116 9.51 7.85 9.16
CA MET A 116 9.39 8.63 10.38
C MET A 116 10.74 8.86 11.06
N VAL A 117 11.79 8.13 10.67
CA VAL A 117 13.16 8.34 11.17
C VAL A 117 13.77 9.56 10.49
N GLU A 118 13.68 9.61 9.16
CA GLU A 118 14.01 10.75 8.32
C GLU A 118 12.71 11.22 7.65
N PRO A 119 12.02 12.22 8.25
CA PRO A 119 10.67 12.57 7.84
C PRO A 119 10.52 12.83 6.34
N HIS A 120 9.91 11.89 5.66
CA HIS A 120 9.58 11.96 4.24
C HIS A 120 8.35 11.09 3.95
N ARG A 121 7.56 11.44 2.92
CA ARG A 121 6.40 10.63 2.52
C ARG A 121 6.05 10.80 1.06
N ILE A 122 5.58 9.69 0.48
CA ILE A 122 5.01 9.62 -0.88
C ILE A 122 3.62 9.01 -0.79
N ARG A 123 2.69 9.55 -1.56
CA ARG A 123 1.36 8.98 -1.76
C ARG A 123 1.23 8.42 -3.15
N VAL A 124 0.52 7.31 -3.25
CA VAL A 124 0.15 6.65 -4.50
C VAL A 124 -1.35 6.43 -4.50
N GLN A 125 -2.00 6.72 -5.60
CA GLN A 125 -3.35 6.27 -5.91
C GLN A 125 -3.32 5.43 -7.17
N GLY A 126 -4.16 4.40 -7.21
CA GLY A 126 -4.22 3.51 -8.36
C GLY A 126 -5.34 2.50 -8.28
N THR A 127 -5.31 1.58 -9.22
CA THR A 127 -6.14 0.38 -9.21
C THR A 127 -5.29 -0.83 -8.87
N ALA A 128 -5.86 -1.78 -8.16
CA ALA A 128 -5.16 -2.97 -7.71
C ALA A 128 -5.90 -4.24 -8.13
N GLN A 129 -5.13 -5.32 -8.28
CA GLN A 129 -5.64 -6.68 -8.51
C GLN A 129 -4.90 -7.67 -7.63
N LEU A 130 -5.57 -8.79 -7.32
CA LEU A 130 -4.95 -9.89 -6.58
C LEU A 130 -4.18 -10.81 -7.52
N VAL A 131 -2.96 -11.16 -7.12
CA VAL A 131 -2.04 -12.04 -7.86
C VAL A 131 -1.94 -13.37 -7.13
N ARG A 132 -2.23 -14.45 -7.86
CA ARG A 132 -2.18 -15.84 -7.37
C ARG A 132 -1.13 -16.69 -8.09
N ASP A 133 -0.36 -16.10 -9.00
CA ASP A 133 0.68 -16.79 -9.75
C ASP A 133 1.80 -17.29 -8.81
N PRO A 134 2.03 -18.62 -8.73
CA PRO A 134 3.06 -19.19 -7.87
C PRO A 134 4.48 -18.69 -8.18
N GLN A 135 4.76 -18.29 -9.44
CA GLN A 135 6.08 -17.76 -9.80
C GLN A 135 6.30 -16.38 -9.20
N VAL A 136 5.24 -15.57 -9.11
CA VAL A 136 5.28 -14.27 -8.44
C VAL A 136 5.38 -14.45 -6.92
N LEU A 137 4.57 -15.33 -6.35
CA LEU A 137 4.50 -15.53 -4.89
C LEU A 137 5.79 -16.07 -4.27
N LYS A 138 6.61 -16.81 -5.02
CA LYS A 138 7.94 -17.29 -4.58
C LYS A 138 8.91 -16.20 -4.13
N GLN A 139 8.64 -14.94 -4.46
CA GLN A 139 9.47 -13.81 -4.08
C GLN A 139 9.33 -13.46 -2.59
N TRP A 140 8.31 -13.98 -1.93
CA TRP A 140 8.09 -13.79 -0.49
C TRP A 140 7.86 -15.12 0.21
N LYS A 141 8.33 -15.21 1.43
CA LYS A 141 8.15 -16.39 2.28
C LYS A 141 6.71 -16.42 2.84
N ASP A 142 6.10 -17.59 2.87
CA ASP A 142 4.81 -17.88 3.51
C ASP A 142 3.65 -16.99 2.99
N VAL A 143 3.63 -16.76 1.68
CA VAL A 143 2.63 -15.93 0.99
C VAL A 143 1.77 -16.77 0.06
N ALA A 144 0.45 -16.65 0.21
CA ALA A 144 -0.53 -17.29 -0.67
C ALA A 144 -1.15 -16.32 -1.68
N LEU A 145 -0.95 -15.01 -1.49
CA LEU A 145 -1.59 -13.97 -2.26
C LEU A 145 -0.70 -12.72 -2.28
N ALA A 146 -0.60 -12.08 -3.43
CA ALA A 146 0.02 -10.76 -3.56
C ALA A 146 -0.97 -9.77 -4.18
N VAL A 147 -0.65 -8.50 -4.07
CA VAL A 147 -1.39 -7.40 -4.69
C VAL A 147 -0.49 -6.72 -5.70
N GLU A 148 -1.00 -6.51 -6.89
CA GLU A 148 -0.37 -5.67 -7.91
C GLU A 148 -1.17 -4.39 -8.08
N VAL A 149 -0.49 -3.25 -8.07
CA VAL A 149 -1.07 -1.91 -8.16
C VAL A 149 -0.60 -1.24 -9.43
N SER A 150 -1.53 -0.85 -10.28
CA SER A 150 -1.28 0.06 -11.39
C SER A 150 -1.46 1.48 -10.89
N ILE A 151 -0.38 2.27 -10.92
CA ILE A 151 -0.37 3.65 -10.44
C ILE A 151 -1.17 4.54 -11.41
N THR A 152 -2.13 5.26 -10.87
CA THR A 152 -2.82 6.33 -11.60
C THR A 152 -2.11 7.65 -11.39
N ARG A 153 -1.68 7.92 -10.14
CA ARG A 153 -0.94 9.13 -9.78
C ARG A 153 -0.14 8.93 -8.49
N THR A 154 0.93 9.68 -8.39
CA THR A 154 1.77 9.74 -7.19
C THR A 154 2.16 11.18 -6.91
N TRP A 155 2.38 11.52 -5.63
CA TRP A 155 2.85 12.85 -5.24
C TRP A 155 3.53 12.85 -3.87
N ILE A 156 4.39 13.83 -3.68
CA ILE A 156 5.08 14.11 -2.42
C ILE A 156 4.28 15.13 -1.62
N ASN A 157 4.25 14.96 -0.29
CA ASN A 157 3.75 15.99 0.61
C ASN A 157 4.85 16.46 1.57
N CYS A 158 4.78 17.74 1.94
CA CYS A 158 5.65 18.32 2.93
C CYS A 158 5.69 17.48 4.22
N PRO A 159 6.87 17.12 4.76
CA PRO A 159 6.99 16.32 5.99
C PRO A 159 6.78 17.11 7.29
N ARG A 160 6.48 18.39 7.20
CA ARG A 160 6.46 19.38 8.30
C ARG A 160 5.79 18.91 9.59
N TYR A 161 4.79 18.05 9.53
CA TYR A 161 4.06 17.55 10.69
C TYR A 161 4.33 16.07 10.99
N ILE A 162 5.32 15.45 10.35
CA ILE A 162 5.76 14.10 10.69
C ILE A 162 6.66 14.21 11.92
N HIS A 163 6.24 13.58 13.02
CA HIS A 163 7.09 13.51 14.20
C HIS A 163 8.25 12.54 13.96
N PRO A 164 9.51 12.95 14.18
CA PRO A 164 10.63 12.03 14.13
C PRO A 164 10.46 10.90 15.15
N MET A 165 10.70 9.65 14.71
CA MET A 165 10.58 8.45 15.53
C MET A 165 11.82 7.58 15.37
N ALA A 166 12.08 6.70 16.33
CA ALA A 166 13.14 5.69 16.23
C ALA A 166 12.51 4.32 16.06
N LYS A 167 13.04 3.52 15.12
CA LYS A 167 12.68 2.12 14.98
C LYS A 167 13.41 1.31 16.04
N LEU A 168 12.67 0.70 16.97
CA LEU A 168 13.24 -0.10 18.05
C LEU A 168 13.55 -1.54 17.62
N GLY A 169 12.88 -2.06 16.60
CA GLY A 169 13.06 -3.42 16.12
C GLY A 169 12.07 -3.80 15.03
N GLN A 170 12.15 -5.03 14.60
CA GLN A 170 11.25 -5.64 13.63
C GLN A 170 10.27 -6.58 14.35
N SER A 171 9.03 -6.62 13.85
CA SER A 171 8.04 -7.56 14.39
C SER A 171 8.50 -9.02 14.22
N LYS A 172 8.36 -9.83 15.26
CA LYS A 172 8.62 -11.27 15.25
C LYS A 172 7.63 -12.07 14.37
N HIS A 173 6.53 -11.44 13.95
CA HIS A 173 5.52 -12.03 13.09
C HIS A 173 5.80 -11.81 11.59
N VAL A 174 6.84 -11.05 11.24
CA VAL A 174 7.23 -10.85 9.83
C VAL A 174 7.98 -12.08 9.32
N PRO A 175 7.48 -12.75 8.26
CA PRO A 175 8.17 -13.88 7.63
C PRO A 175 9.52 -13.44 7.06
N ARG A 176 10.59 -14.19 7.36
CA ARG A 176 11.95 -13.96 6.83
C ARG A 176 12.78 -15.23 6.89
N ASP A 177 13.83 -15.31 6.09
CA ASP A 177 14.74 -16.44 6.08
C ASP A 177 15.47 -16.59 7.42
N GLY A 178 15.66 -17.83 7.84
CA GLY A 178 16.31 -18.16 9.10
C GLY A 178 15.49 -17.80 10.35
N HIS A 179 14.26 -17.32 10.20
CA HIS A 179 13.37 -17.02 11.31
C HIS A 179 12.11 -17.89 11.25
N GLN A 180 11.78 -18.53 12.37
CA GLN A 180 10.49 -19.19 12.53
C GLN A 180 9.45 -18.13 12.92
N THR A 181 8.52 -17.87 12.02
CA THR A 181 7.43 -16.91 12.26
C THR A 181 6.56 -17.39 13.41
N GLU A 182 6.44 -16.59 14.46
CA GLU A 182 5.56 -16.92 15.57
C GLU A 182 4.10 -16.73 15.16
N PRO A 183 3.22 -17.70 15.45
CA PRO A 183 1.78 -17.53 15.24
C PRO A 183 1.26 -16.42 16.15
N ALA A 184 0.21 -15.73 15.68
CA ALA A 184 -0.45 -14.71 16.49
C ALA A 184 -1.16 -15.35 17.70
N GLN A 185 -0.84 -14.90 18.92
CA GLN A 185 -1.35 -15.49 20.16
C GLN A 185 -2.88 -15.52 20.24
N TRP A 186 -3.55 -14.52 19.67
CA TRP A 186 -5.02 -14.47 19.67
C TRP A 186 -5.67 -15.66 18.96
N LYS A 187 -4.98 -16.31 18.00
CA LYS A 187 -5.48 -17.51 17.31
C LYS A 187 -5.62 -18.73 18.22
N SER A 188 -5.02 -18.73 19.41
CA SER A 188 -5.17 -19.78 20.42
C SER A 188 -6.20 -19.46 21.49
N LEU A 189 -6.93 -18.33 21.37
CA LEU A 189 -8.01 -18.02 22.32
C LEU A 189 -9.14 -19.04 22.20
N GLU A 190 -9.58 -19.58 23.32
CA GLU A 190 -10.61 -20.62 23.40
C GLU A 190 -11.89 -20.29 22.62
N ILE A 191 -12.29 -19.00 22.63
CA ILE A 191 -13.50 -18.50 21.97
C ILE A 191 -13.48 -18.63 20.43
N ILE A 192 -12.30 -18.84 19.81
CA ILE A 192 -12.14 -18.89 18.35
C ILE A 192 -11.27 -20.07 17.87
N ALA A 193 -10.63 -20.77 18.77
CA ALA A 193 -9.63 -21.81 18.41
C ALA A 193 -10.21 -22.90 17.52
N ASP A 194 -11.48 -23.24 17.69
CA ASP A 194 -12.23 -24.25 16.92
C ASP A 194 -12.54 -23.85 15.48
N VAL A 195 -12.45 -22.54 15.16
CA VAL A 195 -12.77 -21.99 13.83
C VAL A 195 -11.57 -21.34 13.15
N VAL A 196 -10.37 -21.39 13.74
CA VAL A 196 -9.16 -20.86 13.12
C VAL A 196 -8.75 -21.77 11.94
N PRO A 197 -8.73 -21.26 10.70
CA PRO A 197 -8.32 -22.07 9.56
C PRO A 197 -6.81 -22.29 9.55
N PRO A 198 -6.31 -23.28 8.77
CA PRO A 198 -4.89 -23.37 8.42
C PRO A 198 -4.36 -22.06 7.81
N GLN A 199 -3.07 -21.83 7.92
CA GLN A 199 -2.47 -20.64 7.31
C GLN A 199 -2.66 -20.67 5.78
N PRO A 200 -2.97 -19.50 5.14
CA PRO A 200 -3.31 -19.47 3.71
C PRO A 200 -2.25 -20.10 2.80
N HIS A 201 -0.97 -19.96 3.14
CA HIS A 201 0.13 -20.55 2.36
C HIS A 201 0.28 -22.08 2.53
N GLU A 202 -0.43 -22.69 3.46
CA GLU A 202 -0.49 -24.13 3.70
C GLU A 202 -1.64 -24.80 2.94
N LEU A 203 -2.63 -24.03 2.50
CA LEU A 203 -3.77 -24.53 1.75
C LEU A 203 -3.30 -25.08 0.39
N GLY A 204 -3.66 -26.34 0.10
CA GLY A 204 -3.32 -27.02 -1.16
C GLY A 204 -1.95 -27.69 -1.20
N LYS A 205 -1.23 -27.82 -0.07
CA LYS A 205 0.03 -28.59 0.04
C LYS A 205 -0.19 -30.06 0.44
N THR A 206 -1.42 -30.54 0.46
CA THR A 206 -1.79 -31.97 0.70
C THR A 206 -1.84 -32.74 -0.58
#